data_ba47694ac40589715b6ff94f978acc6a
#
_entry.id   ba47694ac40589715b6ff94f978acc6a
#
_cell.length_a   1.000
_cell.length_b   1.000
_cell.length_c   1.000
_cell.angle_alpha   90.00
_cell.angle_beta   90.00
_cell.angle_gamma   90.00
#
_symmetry.space_group_name_H-M   'P 1'
#
loop_
_entity.id
_entity.type
_entity.pdbx_description
1 polymer ?
#
loop_
_entity_poly.entity_id
_entity_poly.type
_entity_poly.pdbx_seq_one_letter_code
_entity_poly.pdbx_strand_id
1 'polypeptide(L)'
;NMLIQFTQNYISPNWYQGGNSNLAILTILNGQMNYDNRKGIQWDNSMEWRTGFNSVDGDTLHRLSTNDDVLRYITKFGVKAHGNWYYTLSGDASTQLFDNFKALNSPVLKAKLLTPVRLNIGIGMDYKYKKLFSLMLAPVSLKYIYANDTVNVNPNLFGIIKGKNNLCQVGSSMRAQLNYSPSSSWQIDSRFTFYTDYKKVEMDWEIVNNFAVNRFFSTRLSLNPRYDNTVIMKEGEKAKVQFKQLLSIGFSYRFL
;
A
#
# COMPACT_ATOMS: atom_id res chain seq x y z
N ASN A 1 -12.02 -4.02 -11.09
CA ASN A 1 -11.03 -3.67 -12.11
C ASN A 1 -9.81 -4.57 -11.99
N MET A 2 -9.30 -5.06 -13.11
CA MET A 2 -8.09 -5.88 -13.20
C MET A 2 -7.07 -5.18 -14.09
N LEU A 3 -5.81 -5.17 -13.67
CA LEU A 3 -4.68 -4.65 -14.44
C LEU A 3 -3.53 -5.66 -14.38
N ILE A 4 -2.96 -5.98 -15.52
CA ILE A 4 -1.74 -6.81 -15.63
C ILE A 4 -0.69 -5.98 -16.37
N GLN A 5 0.50 -5.87 -15.80
CA GLN A 5 1.62 -5.11 -16.35
C GLN A 5 2.85 -6.00 -16.46
N PHE A 6 3.58 -5.86 -17.58
CA PHE A 6 4.86 -6.51 -17.82
C PHE A 6 5.94 -5.44 -17.93
N THR A 7 7.08 -5.73 -17.34
CA THR A 7 8.27 -4.88 -17.45
C THR A 7 9.45 -5.77 -17.75
N GLN A 8 10.19 -5.44 -18.80
CA GLN A 8 11.44 -6.11 -19.16
C GLN A 8 12.57 -5.09 -19.19
N ASN A 9 13.65 -5.43 -18.53
CA ASN A 9 14.92 -4.71 -18.63
C ASN A 9 16.00 -5.70 -19.04
N TYR A 10 16.68 -5.42 -20.16
CA TYR A 10 17.81 -6.20 -20.64
C TYR A 10 19.09 -5.38 -20.55
N ILE A 11 20.09 -5.96 -19.91
CA ILE A 11 21.43 -5.37 -19.76
C ILE A 11 22.42 -6.39 -20.32
N SER A 12 23.16 -6.00 -21.35
CA SER A 12 24.18 -6.88 -21.92
C SER A 12 25.33 -7.09 -20.92
N PRO A 13 25.97 -8.29 -20.92
CA PRO A 13 27.05 -8.60 -19.97
C PRO A 13 28.26 -7.64 -20.05
N ASN A 14 28.42 -6.96 -21.17
CA ASN A 14 29.49 -6.00 -21.40
C ASN A 14 29.07 -4.54 -21.22
N TRP A 15 27.89 -4.28 -20.60
CA TRP A 15 27.48 -2.91 -20.30
C TRP A 15 28.42 -2.28 -19.27
N TYR A 16 28.94 -1.08 -19.57
CA TYR A 16 30.03 -0.44 -18.84
C TYR A 16 29.73 -0.12 -17.37
N GLN A 17 28.46 0.00 -16.97
CA GLN A 17 28.05 0.24 -15.59
C GLN A 17 27.65 -1.05 -14.85
N GLY A 18 27.69 -2.22 -15.53
CA GLY A 18 27.15 -3.45 -14.97
C GLY A 18 25.63 -3.41 -14.81
N GLY A 19 25.08 -4.36 -14.07
CA GLY A 19 23.66 -4.50 -13.76
C GLY A 19 23.14 -5.87 -14.13
N ASN A 20 21.89 -6.16 -13.76
CA ASN A 20 21.23 -7.43 -14.04
C ASN A 20 19.98 -7.20 -14.88
N SER A 21 19.80 -8.03 -15.90
CA SER A 21 18.55 -8.10 -16.65
C SER A 21 17.44 -8.57 -15.74
N ASN A 22 16.24 -8.05 -15.93
CA ASN A 22 15.08 -8.51 -15.18
C ASN A 22 13.81 -8.54 -16.03
N LEU A 23 12.94 -9.45 -15.67
CA LEU A 23 11.57 -9.54 -16.17
C LEU A 23 10.63 -9.46 -14.98
N ALA A 24 9.67 -8.56 -15.00
CA ALA A 24 8.69 -8.41 -13.95
C ALA A 24 7.26 -8.45 -14.49
N ILE A 25 6.38 -9.05 -13.69
CA ILE A 25 4.94 -9.04 -13.90
C ILE A 25 4.28 -8.47 -12.64
N LEU A 26 3.29 -7.58 -12.82
CA LEU A 26 2.48 -7.02 -11.75
C LEU A 26 1.00 -7.23 -12.09
N THR A 27 0.28 -7.81 -11.17
CA THR A 27 -1.18 -7.99 -11.24
C THR A 27 -1.84 -7.17 -10.14
N ILE A 28 -2.86 -6.41 -10.51
CA ILE A 28 -3.65 -5.60 -9.56
C ILE A 28 -5.13 -5.91 -9.78
N LEU A 29 -5.81 -6.29 -8.70
CA LEU A 29 -7.26 -6.46 -8.65
C LEU A 29 -7.84 -5.50 -7.62
N ASN A 30 -8.80 -4.68 -8.06
CA ASN A 30 -9.51 -3.75 -7.18
C ASN A 30 -11.01 -4.04 -7.22
N GLY A 31 -11.63 -4.19 -6.06
CA GLY A 31 -13.05 -4.34 -5.86
C GLY A 31 -13.59 -3.25 -4.93
N GLN A 32 -14.78 -2.76 -5.21
CA GLN A 32 -15.50 -1.81 -4.34
C GLN A 32 -16.96 -2.24 -4.24
N MET A 33 -17.49 -2.19 -3.02
CA MET A 33 -18.89 -2.46 -2.73
C MET A 33 -19.37 -1.45 -1.69
N ASN A 34 -20.24 -0.54 -2.12
CA ASN A 34 -20.71 0.55 -1.28
C ASN A 34 -22.22 0.44 -1.13
N TYR A 35 -22.70 0.60 0.10
CA TYR A 35 -24.11 0.66 0.44
C TYR A 35 -24.46 2.04 0.96
N ASP A 36 -25.54 2.62 0.46
CA ASP A 36 -26.11 3.89 0.92
C ASP A 36 -27.63 3.75 1.02
N ASN A 37 -28.16 3.83 2.23
CA ASN A 37 -29.61 3.76 2.45
C ASN A 37 -30.36 5.06 2.14
N ARG A 38 -29.67 6.11 1.65
CA ARG A 38 -30.20 7.45 1.38
C ARG A 38 -30.87 8.15 2.58
N LYS A 39 -30.88 7.49 3.74
CA LYS A 39 -31.39 8.02 5.02
C LYS A 39 -30.27 8.40 5.99
N GLY A 40 -29.02 8.36 5.52
CA GLY A 40 -27.83 8.79 6.27
C GLY A 40 -26.92 7.66 6.78
N ILE A 41 -27.19 6.41 6.44
CA ILE A 41 -26.26 5.29 6.73
C ILE A 41 -25.52 4.94 5.46
N GLN A 42 -24.19 4.90 5.53
CA GLN A 42 -23.31 4.48 4.45
C GLN A 42 -22.36 3.41 4.94
N TRP A 43 -22.08 2.44 4.09
CA TRP A 43 -21.09 1.41 4.34
C TRP A 43 -20.26 1.19 3.08
N ASP A 44 -19.03 1.72 3.12
CA ASP A 44 -18.09 1.66 2.01
C ASP A 44 -17.08 0.54 2.25
N ASN A 45 -16.88 -0.29 1.26
CA ASN A 45 -15.92 -1.39 1.29
C ASN A 45 -15.03 -1.32 0.07
N SER A 46 -13.74 -1.52 0.23
CA SER A 46 -12.81 -1.66 -0.86
C SER A 46 -11.79 -2.76 -0.57
N MET A 47 -11.50 -3.54 -1.59
CA MET A 47 -10.48 -4.58 -1.57
C MET A 47 -9.46 -4.29 -2.66
N GLU A 48 -8.20 -4.37 -2.33
CA GLU A 48 -7.07 -4.26 -3.23
C GLU A 48 -6.19 -5.51 -3.07
N TRP A 49 -6.01 -6.24 -4.14
CA TRP A 49 -5.00 -7.27 -4.23
C TRP A 49 -3.99 -6.87 -5.29
N ARG A 50 -2.75 -6.74 -4.88
CA ARG A 50 -1.63 -6.40 -5.73
C ARG A 50 -0.52 -7.40 -5.51
N THR A 51 -0.09 -8.08 -6.57
CA THR A 51 1.01 -9.02 -6.52
C THR A 51 1.92 -8.83 -7.72
N GLY A 52 3.20 -8.74 -7.45
CA GLY A 52 4.23 -8.57 -8.45
C GLY A 52 5.38 -9.54 -8.20
N PHE A 53 5.84 -10.16 -9.29
CA PHE A 53 6.99 -11.04 -9.29
C PHE A 53 8.02 -10.51 -10.28
N ASN A 54 9.29 -10.69 -9.94
CA ASN A 54 10.39 -10.44 -10.87
C ASN A 54 11.34 -11.63 -10.89
N SER A 55 11.86 -11.90 -12.06
CA SER A 55 13.01 -12.77 -12.31
C SER A 55 14.20 -11.88 -12.61
N VAL A 56 15.25 -11.98 -11.82
CA VAL A 56 16.46 -11.16 -11.95
C VAL A 56 17.61 -12.08 -12.35
N ASP A 57 18.30 -11.74 -13.42
CA ASP A 57 19.49 -12.46 -13.85
C ASP A 57 20.58 -12.35 -12.76
N GLY A 58 21.22 -13.49 -12.44
CA GLY A 58 22.18 -13.57 -11.35
C GLY A 58 21.57 -13.91 -9.97
N ASP A 59 20.24 -14.06 -9.84
CA ASP A 59 19.64 -14.67 -8.66
C ASP A 59 19.61 -16.20 -8.81
N THR A 60 20.55 -16.86 -8.16
CA THR A 60 20.69 -18.32 -8.20
C THR A 60 19.82 -19.04 -7.17
N LEU A 61 19.36 -18.32 -6.13
CA LEU A 61 18.50 -18.87 -5.08
C LEU A 61 17.01 -18.76 -5.43
N HIS A 62 16.61 -17.71 -6.13
CA HIS A 62 15.19 -17.44 -6.41
C HIS A 62 14.96 -17.20 -7.89
N ARG A 63 14.31 -18.15 -8.58
CA ARG A 63 13.86 -17.94 -9.97
C ARG A 63 12.84 -16.82 -10.10
N LEU A 64 12.01 -16.65 -9.07
CA LEU A 64 11.00 -15.61 -8.95
C LEU A 64 11.07 -15.01 -7.55
N SER A 65 11.24 -13.71 -7.48
CA SER A 65 11.20 -12.94 -6.23
C SER A 65 9.98 -12.04 -6.24
N THR A 66 9.37 -11.85 -5.08
CA THR A 66 8.24 -10.94 -4.92
C THR A 66 8.75 -9.51 -4.83
N ASN A 67 8.30 -8.62 -5.72
CA ASN A 67 8.67 -7.20 -5.72
C ASN A 67 7.55 -6.27 -5.22
N ASP A 68 6.31 -6.71 -5.31
CA ASP A 68 5.13 -6.06 -4.73
C ASP A 68 4.14 -7.14 -4.29
N ASP A 69 3.58 -7.02 -3.09
CA ASP A 69 2.61 -7.97 -2.56
C ASP A 69 1.81 -7.31 -1.45
N VAL A 70 0.54 -7.07 -1.72
CA VAL A 70 -0.40 -6.46 -0.79
C VAL A 70 -1.78 -7.04 -1.02
N LEU A 71 -2.36 -7.62 0.01
CA LEU A 71 -3.79 -7.84 0.11
C LEU A 71 -4.31 -6.86 1.17
N ARG A 72 -5.18 -5.93 0.77
CA ARG A 72 -5.76 -4.90 1.64
C ARG A 72 -7.28 -4.91 1.55
N TYR A 73 -7.92 -4.79 2.69
CA TYR A 73 -9.34 -4.59 2.80
C TYR A 73 -9.62 -3.37 3.68
N ILE A 74 -10.40 -2.43 3.17
CA ILE A 74 -10.81 -1.23 3.88
C ILE A 74 -12.31 -1.22 3.99
N THR A 75 -12.83 -0.99 5.20
CA THR A 75 -14.25 -0.82 5.47
C THR A 75 -14.50 0.45 6.25
N LYS A 76 -15.58 1.16 5.92
CA LYS A 76 -16.03 2.37 6.63
C LYS A 76 -17.53 2.31 6.81
N PHE A 77 -17.99 2.24 8.04
CA PHE A 77 -19.39 2.37 8.39
C PHE A 77 -19.64 3.78 8.90
N GLY A 78 -20.52 4.52 8.25
CA GLY A 78 -20.77 5.93 8.52
C GLY A 78 -22.25 6.22 8.77
N VAL A 79 -22.51 7.07 9.76
CA VAL A 79 -23.82 7.66 10.02
C VAL A 79 -23.75 9.17 9.79
N LYS A 80 -24.65 9.71 8.98
CA LYS A 80 -24.65 11.12 8.60
C LYS A 80 -24.77 12.02 9.84
N ALA A 81 -23.83 12.96 9.96
CA ALA A 81 -23.87 13.98 11.00
C ALA A 81 -24.51 15.27 10.47
N HIS A 82 -23.80 16.04 9.64
CA HIS A 82 -24.28 17.28 9.04
C HIS A 82 -23.59 17.52 7.69
N GLY A 83 -24.33 17.96 6.69
CA GLY A 83 -23.79 18.24 5.35
C GLY A 83 -23.11 17.03 4.75
N ASN A 84 -21.81 17.13 4.55
CA ASN A 84 -20.95 16.08 3.98
C ASN A 84 -20.15 15.29 5.06
N TRP A 85 -20.43 15.51 6.33
CA TRP A 85 -19.79 14.85 7.45
C TRP A 85 -20.57 13.65 7.94
N TYR A 86 -19.84 12.59 8.31
CA TYR A 86 -20.36 11.33 8.85
C TYR A 86 -19.59 10.96 10.12
N TYR A 87 -20.29 10.53 11.15
CA TYR A 87 -19.66 9.77 12.24
C TYR A 87 -19.28 8.40 11.68
N THR A 88 -18.02 8.01 11.80
CA THR A 88 -17.51 6.87 11.08
C THR A 88 -16.69 5.95 11.97
N LEU A 89 -16.98 4.66 11.88
CA LEU A 89 -16.11 3.57 12.29
C LEU A 89 -15.37 3.06 11.04
N SER A 90 -14.05 3.11 11.04
CA SER A 90 -13.22 2.63 9.94
C SER A 90 -12.38 1.44 10.36
N GLY A 91 -12.21 0.49 9.47
CA GLY A 91 -11.29 -0.64 9.58
C GLY A 91 -10.41 -0.72 8.32
N ASP A 92 -9.13 -1.00 8.50
CA ASP A 92 -8.16 -1.26 7.44
C ASP A 92 -7.36 -2.50 7.83
N ALA A 93 -7.45 -3.55 7.04
CA ALA A 93 -6.70 -4.78 7.22
C ALA A 93 -5.78 -4.97 6.02
N SER A 94 -4.52 -5.27 6.25
CA SER A 94 -3.58 -5.58 5.17
C SER A 94 -2.59 -6.66 5.57
N THR A 95 -2.22 -7.49 4.58
CA THR A 95 -1.21 -8.53 4.72
C THR A 95 -0.49 -8.79 3.41
N GLN A 96 0.50 -9.66 3.45
CA GLN A 96 1.21 -10.19 2.30
C GLN A 96 0.88 -11.67 2.13
N LEU A 97 0.90 -12.15 0.89
CA LEU A 97 0.53 -13.52 0.55
C LEU A 97 1.75 -14.38 0.21
N PHE A 98 2.81 -13.77 -0.30
CA PHE A 98 4.00 -14.47 -0.81
C PHE A 98 5.25 -14.15 -0.01
N ASP A 99 6.22 -15.03 -0.10
CA ASP A 99 7.54 -14.85 0.49
C ASP A 99 8.26 -13.69 -0.19
N ASN A 100 8.79 -12.77 0.62
CA ASN A 100 9.57 -11.63 0.16
C ASN A 100 10.94 -11.68 0.82
N PHE A 101 11.99 -11.66 0.02
CA PHE A 101 13.38 -11.77 0.46
C PHE A 101 14.03 -10.39 0.64
N LYS A 102 15.02 -10.32 1.50
CA LYS A 102 15.68 -9.06 1.87
C LYS A 102 16.51 -8.48 0.72
N ALA A 103 17.16 -9.33 -0.04
CA ALA A 103 18.05 -8.96 -1.13
C ALA A 103 18.21 -10.11 -2.12
N LEU A 104 18.78 -9.81 -3.28
CA LEU A 104 19.19 -10.79 -4.28
C LEU A 104 20.12 -11.84 -3.65
N ASN A 105 19.93 -13.11 -3.99
CA ASN A 105 20.70 -14.23 -3.44
C ASN A 105 20.70 -14.32 -1.90
N SER A 106 19.69 -13.78 -1.22
CA SER A 106 19.58 -13.82 0.23
C SER A 106 18.49 -14.80 0.66
N PRO A 107 18.80 -15.79 1.51
CA PRO A 107 17.80 -16.69 2.08
C PRO A 107 16.94 -16.00 3.16
N VAL A 108 17.31 -14.77 3.55
CA VAL A 108 16.66 -14.05 4.66
C VAL A 108 15.33 -13.48 4.19
N LEU A 109 14.25 -13.91 4.83
CA LEU A 109 12.90 -13.39 4.59
C LEU A 109 12.72 -12.02 5.23
N LYS A 110 12.12 -11.13 4.46
CA LYS A 110 11.64 -9.82 4.91
C LYS A 110 10.16 -9.88 5.30
N ALA A 111 9.38 -10.71 4.62
CA ALA A 111 7.97 -10.92 4.87
C ALA A 111 7.53 -12.27 4.29
N LYS A 112 6.40 -12.79 4.78
CA LYS A 112 5.83 -14.09 4.40
C LYS A 112 4.31 -14.02 4.53
N LEU A 113 3.61 -15.07 4.12
CA LEU A 113 2.17 -15.20 4.31
C LEU A 113 1.77 -14.85 5.76
N LEU A 114 0.85 -13.90 5.93
CA LEU A 114 0.36 -13.39 7.22
C LEU A 114 1.47 -12.86 8.16
N THR A 115 2.59 -12.45 7.59
CA THR A 115 3.73 -11.90 8.35
C THR A 115 4.30 -10.69 7.61
N PRO A 116 3.82 -9.46 7.94
CA PRO A 116 2.85 -9.11 9.00
C PRO A 116 1.39 -9.05 8.53
N VAL A 117 0.46 -9.26 9.45
CA VAL A 117 -0.92 -8.76 9.35
C VAL A 117 -0.98 -7.39 10.04
N ARG A 118 -1.54 -6.39 9.38
CA ARG A 118 -1.76 -5.06 9.95
C ARG A 118 -3.25 -4.77 9.99
N LEU A 119 -3.72 -4.36 11.16
CA LEU A 119 -5.09 -3.90 11.38
C LEU A 119 -5.05 -2.49 11.93
N ASN A 120 -5.84 -1.60 11.34
CA ASN A 120 -6.07 -0.27 11.88
C ASN A 120 -7.57 -0.06 12.02
N ILE A 121 -8.01 0.27 13.23
CA ILE A 121 -9.41 0.57 13.53
C ILE A 121 -9.46 2.00 14.02
N GLY A 122 -10.35 2.83 13.46
CA GLY A 122 -10.48 4.24 13.83
C GLY A 122 -11.92 4.65 14.02
N ILE A 123 -12.17 5.42 15.06
CA ILE A 123 -13.46 6.04 15.34
C ILE A 123 -13.30 7.55 15.21
N GLY A 124 -14.17 8.19 14.43
CA GLY A 124 -14.08 9.63 14.20
C GLY A 124 -15.10 10.15 13.21
N MET A 125 -14.66 11.09 12.37
CA MET A 125 -15.50 11.74 11.39
C MET A 125 -14.90 11.62 10.00
N ASP A 126 -15.74 11.34 9.00
CA ASP A 126 -15.38 11.26 7.59
C ASP A 126 -16.11 12.37 6.82
N TYR A 127 -15.35 13.24 6.18
CA TYR A 127 -15.87 14.23 5.24
C TYR A 127 -15.82 13.65 3.84
N LYS A 128 -16.95 13.71 3.11
CA LYS A 128 -17.04 13.18 1.76
C LYS A 128 -17.51 14.26 0.79
N TYR A 129 -16.72 14.56 -0.21
CA TYR A 129 -17.10 15.45 -1.28
C TYR A 129 -17.24 14.69 -2.60
N LYS A 130 -18.47 14.32 -2.93
CA LYS A 130 -18.81 13.49 -4.09
C LYS A 130 -17.99 12.20 -4.08
N LYS A 131 -17.55 11.74 -5.27
CA LYS A 131 -16.59 10.65 -5.43
C LYS A 131 -15.13 11.14 -5.56
N LEU A 132 -14.93 12.46 -5.41
CA LEU A 132 -13.68 13.14 -5.65
C LEU A 132 -12.73 13.07 -4.45
N PHE A 133 -13.24 13.38 -3.26
CA PHE A 133 -12.41 13.56 -2.08
C PHE A 133 -13.08 13.01 -0.83
N SER A 134 -12.32 12.34 0.01
CA SER A 134 -12.72 12.01 1.38
C SER A 134 -11.60 12.26 2.37
N LEU A 135 -11.97 12.71 3.57
CA LEU A 135 -11.05 12.97 4.68
C LEU A 135 -11.60 12.34 5.95
N MET A 136 -10.98 11.26 6.41
CA MET A 136 -11.27 10.61 7.67
C MET A 136 -10.33 11.13 8.75
N LEU A 137 -10.91 11.66 9.83
CA LEU A 137 -10.22 12.07 11.04
C LEU A 137 -10.64 11.14 12.18
N ALA A 138 -9.71 10.35 12.70
CA ALA A 138 -9.95 9.41 13.78
C ALA A 138 -9.10 9.79 15.01
N PRO A 139 -9.63 10.59 15.94
CA PRO A 139 -8.93 10.96 17.17
C PRO A 139 -8.63 9.73 18.05
N VAL A 140 -9.44 8.68 17.95
CA VAL A 140 -9.17 7.40 18.59
C VAL A 140 -8.94 6.35 17.51
N SER A 141 -7.73 5.82 17.47
CA SER A 141 -7.29 4.81 16.49
C SER A 141 -6.47 3.73 17.17
N LEU A 142 -6.79 2.48 16.86
CA LEU A 142 -6.06 1.29 17.28
C LEU A 142 -5.26 0.76 16.09
N LYS A 143 -3.96 0.63 16.26
CA LYS A 143 -3.06 -0.04 15.32
C LYS A 143 -2.60 -1.36 15.94
N TYR A 144 -2.90 -2.46 15.25
CA TYR A 144 -2.49 -3.80 15.65
C TYR A 144 -1.68 -4.44 14.54
N ILE A 145 -0.51 -4.94 14.89
CA ILE A 145 0.38 -5.65 13.96
C ILE A 145 0.61 -7.04 14.54
N TYR A 146 0.44 -8.05 13.71
CA TYR A 146 0.67 -9.44 14.07
C TYR A 146 1.63 -10.09 13.08
N ALA A 147 2.59 -10.85 13.56
CA ALA A 147 3.51 -11.65 12.76
C ALA A 147 3.33 -13.14 13.12
N ASN A 148 2.87 -13.91 12.14
CA ASN A 148 2.63 -15.35 12.32
C ASN A 148 3.95 -16.14 12.44
N ASP A 149 4.97 -15.72 11.67
CA ASP A 149 6.30 -16.38 11.68
C ASP A 149 7.36 -15.39 12.17
N THR A 150 7.72 -15.48 13.43
CA THR A 150 8.77 -14.66 14.05
C THR A 150 10.12 -15.37 14.14
N VAL A 151 10.20 -16.61 13.66
CA VAL A 151 11.43 -17.40 13.61
C VAL A 151 12.20 -17.09 12.32
N ASN A 152 11.52 -17.17 11.18
CA ASN A 152 12.13 -16.97 9.87
C ASN A 152 12.12 -15.48 9.44
N VAL A 153 11.21 -14.67 9.99
CA VAL A 153 11.09 -13.24 9.71
C VAL A 153 11.39 -12.44 10.97
N ASN A 154 12.30 -11.49 10.88
CA ASN A 154 12.65 -10.66 12.03
C ASN A 154 11.47 -9.73 12.42
N PRO A 155 10.84 -9.91 13.60
CA PRO A 155 9.68 -9.12 14.01
C PRO A 155 10.00 -7.64 14.22
N ASN A 156 11.25 -7.28 14.48
CA ASN A 156 11.70 -5.90 14.65
C ASN A 156 11.48 -5.06 13.37
N LEU A 157 11.42 -5.70 12.17
CA LEU A 157 11.08 -5.02 10.91
C LEU A 157 9.67 -4.39 10.93
N PHE A 158 8.81 -4.85 11.84
CA PHE A 158 7.44 -4.38 12.00
C PHE A 158 7.23 -3.61 13.31
N GLY A 159 8.31 -3.32 14.06
CA GLY A 159 8.27 -2.69 15.36
C GLY A 159 7.85 -3.61 16.51
N ILE A 160 7.73 -4.91 16.26
CA ILE A 160 7.40 -5.93 17.27
C ILE A 160 8.68 -6.27 18.04
N ILE A 161 8.60 -6.22 19.37
CA ILE A 161 9.74 -6.53 20.25
C ILE A 161 10.11 -8.02 20.12
N LYS A 162 11.40 -8.33 20.09
CA LYS A 162 11.91 -9.71 20.03
C LYS A 162 11.27 -10.58 21.13
N GLY A 163 10.78 -11.74 20.73
CA GLY A 163 10.08 -12.66 21.65
C GLY A 163 8.57 -12.44 21.75
N LYS A 164 8.04 -11.40 21.07
CA LYS A 164 6.60 -11.19 20.89
C LYS A 164 6.23 -11.42 19.42
N ASN A 165 4.96 -11.69 19.18
CA ASN A 165 4.37 -11.86 17.85
C ASN A 165 3.38 -10.76 17.47
N ASN A 166 3.14 -9.81 18.35
CA ASN A 166 2.20 -8.73 18.12
C ASN A 166 2.67 -7.39 18.70
N LEU A 167 2.09 -6.32 18.15
CA LEU A 167 2.22 -4.95 18.62
C LEU A 167 0.83 -4.31 18.60
N CYS A 168 0.42 -3.73 19.71
CA CYS A 168 -0.83 -2.98 19.83
C CYS A 168 -0.51 -1.54 20.27
N GLN A 169 -0.98 -0.57 19.50
CA GLN A 169 -0.76 0.85 19.76
C GLN A 169 -2.10 1.60 19.64
N VAL A 170 -2.36 2.49 20.58
CA VAL A 170 -3.50 3.40 20.56
C VAL A 170 -2.99 4.79 20.25
N GLY A 171 -3.71 5.51 19.41
CA GLY A 171 -3.30 6.84 18.99
C GLY A 171 -4.38 7.56 18.19
N SER A 172 -3.96 8.44 17.30
CA SER A 172 -4.83 9.15 16.37
C SER A 172 -4.39 8.88 14.93
N SER A 173 -5.36 8.83 14.03
CA SER A 173 -5.07 8.66 12.60
C SER A 173 -5.87 9.62 11.73
N MET A 174 -5.30 9.93 10.57
CA MET A 174 -5.97 10.68 9.50
C MET A 174 -5.75 9.98 8.18
N ARG A 175 -6.79 9.93 7.34
CA ARG A 175 -6.69 9.43 5.98
C ARG A 175 -7.40 10.38 5.02
N ALA A 176 -6.67 10.85 4.02
CA ALA A 176 -7.23 11.61 2.91
C ALA A 176 -7.14 10.80 1.62
N GLN A 177 -8.19 10.82 0.82
CA GLN A 177 -8.25 10.16 -0.47
C GLN A 177 -8.77 11.14 -1.51
N LEU A 178 -8.10 11.20 -2.66
CA LEU A 178 -8.49 12.01 -3.81
C LEU A 178 -8.52 11.10 -5.03
N ASN A 179 -9.66 11.07 -5.73
CA ASN A 179 -9.84 10.41 -7.02
C ASN A 179 -10.23 11.48 -8.03
N TYR A 180 -9.28 11.93 -8.83
CA TYR A 180 -9.46 13.03 -9.75
C TYR A 180 -9.12 12.61 -11.18
N SER A 181 -9.98 12.93 -12.12
CA SER A 181 -9.76 12.67 -13.54
C SER A 181 -9.77 13.99 -14.30
N PRO A 182 -8.58 14.58 -14.53
CA PRO A 182 -8.44 15.80 -15.32
C PRO A 182 -8.93 15.64 -16.75
N SER A 183 -8.81 14.44 -17.31
CA SER A 183 -9.30 14.08 -18.65
C SER A 183 -9.77 12.62 -18.67
N SER A 184 -10.40 12.22 -19.78
CA SER A 184 -10.79 10.80 -19.99
C SER A 184 -9.61 9.83 -20.06
N SER A 185 -8.42 10.34 -20.38
CA SER A 185 -7.19 9.55 -20.50
C SER A 185 -6.25 9.68 -19.30
N TRP A 186 -6.56 10.55 -18.32
CA TRP A 186 -5.72 10.76 -17.15
C TRP A 186 -6.54 10.68 -15.88
N GLN A 187 -6.15 9.77 -14.99
CA GLN A 187 -6.72 9.59 -13.65
C GLN A 187 -5.62 9.70 -12.60
N ILE A 188 -5.90 10.44 -11.55
CA ILE A 188 -5.05 10.62 -10.39
C ILE A 188 -5.76 10.01 -9.18
N ASP A 189 -5.13 9.01 -8.56
CA ASP A 189 -5.57 8.44 -7.30
C ASP A 189 -4.51 8.78 -6.25
N SER A 190 -4.89 9.52 -5.24
CA SER A 190 -3.99 9.93 -4.15
C SER A 190 -4.55 9.46 -2.82
N ARG A 191 -3.73 8.81 -2.01
CA ARG A 191 -4.06 8.33 -0.67
C ARG A 191 -2.97 8.78 0.29
N PHE A 192 -3.33 9.64 1.22
CA PHE A 192 -2.46 10.06 2.32
C PHE A 192 -2.95 9.42 3.61
N THR A 193 -2.04 8.84 4.37
CA THR A 193 -2.31 8.29 5.71
C THR A 193 -1.33 8.87 6.72
N PHE A 194 -1.84 9.25 7.86
CA PHE A 194 -1.10 9.73 9.01
C PHE A 194 -1.51 8.91 10.23
N TYR A 195 -0.55 8.53 11.05
CA TYR A 195 -0.78 7.88 12.34
C TYR A 195 0.20 8.42 13.37
N THR A 196 -0.28 8.62 14.58
CA THR A 196 0.56 8.94 15.73
C THR A 196 0.03 8.27 16.99
N ASP A 197 0.94 7.73 17.81
CA ASP A 197 0.69 7.33 19.19
C ASP A 197 1.23 8.39 20.17
N TYR A 198 1.39 9.64 19.68
CA TYR A 198 1.92 10.82 20.38
C TYR A 198 3.43 10.76 20.70
N LYS A 199 4.08 9.62 20.45
CA LYS A 199 5.56 9.44 20.53
C LYS A 199 6.13 9.17 19.14
N LYS A 200 5.40 8.38 18.37
CA LYS A 200 5.74 7.99 17.01
C LYS A 200 4.84 8.73 16.01
N VAL A 201 5.44 9.14 14.90
CA VAL A 201 4.74 9.77 13.76
C VAL A 201 5.03 8.96 12.51
N GLU A 202 3.99 8.48 11.86
CA GLU A 202 4.06 7.79 10.58
C GLU A 202 3.21 8.54 9.55
N MET A 203 3.79 8.79 8.39
CA MET A 203 3.09 9.35 7.22
C MET A 203 3.40 8.48 6.02
N ASP A 204 2.38 8.14 5.26
CA ASP A 204 2.50 7.41 4.01
C ASP A 204 1.62 8.09 2.97
N TRP A 205 2.19 8.42 1.83
CA TRP A 205 1.46 9.07 0.76
C TRP A 205 1.66 8.30 -0.54
N GLU A 206 0.62 7.72 -1.05
CA GLU A 206 0.58 7.05 -2.33
C GLU A 206 -0.10 7.95 -3.36
N ILE A 207 0.61 8.29 -4.43
CA ILE A 207 0.09 9.08 -5.55
C ILE A 207 0.25 8.24 -6.80
N VAL A 208 -0.85 7.90 -7.42
CA VAL A 208 -0.89 7.09 -8.63
C VAL A 208 -1.48 7.90 -9.77
N ASN A 209 -0.70 8.06 -10.83
CA ASN A 209 -1.15 8.64 -12.07
C ASN A 209 -1.31 7.52 -13.10
N ASN A 210 -2.53 7.35 -13.60
CA ASN A 210 -2.84 6.40 -14.66
C ASN A 210 -3.12 7.17 -15.94
N PHE A 211 -2.37 6.88 -16.99
CA PHE A 211 -2.54 7.47 -18.31
C PHE A 211 -2.97 6.38 -19.29
N ALA A 212 -4.18 6.49 -19.83
CA ALA A 212 -4.66 5.64 -20.91
C ALA A 212 -4.09 6.16 -22.24
N VAL A 213 -3.15 5.43 -22.83
CA VAL A 213 -2.58 5.76 -24.15
C VAL A 213 -3.59 5.40 -25.24
N ASN A 214 -4.26 4.26 -25.10
CA ASN A 214 -5.40 3.84 -25.90
C ASN A 214 -6.24 2.81 -25.10
N ARG A 215 -7.24 2.17 -25.74
CA ARG A 215 -8.14 1.20 -25.09
C ARG A 215 -7.44 -0.03 -24.49
N PHE A 216 -6.21 -0.32 -24.89
CA PHE A 216 -5.44 -1.51 -24.48
C PHE A 216 -4.19 -1.17 -23.70
N PHE A 217 -3.58 -0.01 -23.94
CA PHE A 217 -2.31 0.38 -23.33
C PHE A 217 -2.49 1.49 -22.33
N SER A 218 -1.88 1.34 -21.17
CA SER A 218 -1.83 2.35 -20.12
C SER A 218 -0.43 2.49 -19.55
N THR A 219 -0.11 3.68 -19.09
CA THR A 219 1.08 3.98 -18.30
C THR A 219 0.66 4.33 -16.90
N ARG A 220 1.33 3.77 -15.91
CA ARG A 220 1.11 4.05 -14.48
C ARG A 220 2.38 4.58 -13.86
N LEU A 221 2.30 5.77 -13.27
CA LEU A 221 3.34 6.36 -12.43
C LEU A 221 2.86 6.37 -10.99
N SER A 222 3.52 5.60 -10.14
CA SER A 222 3.26 5.55 -8.70
C SER A 222 4.41 6.21 -7.94
N LEU A 223 4.09 7.14 -7.04
CA LEU A 223 5.01 7.88 -6.19
C LEU A 223 4.60 7.60 -4.74
N ASN A 224 5.55 7.18 -3.91
CA ASN A 224 5.30 6.85 -2.50
C ASN A 224 6.33 7.55 -1.59
N PRO A 225 6.13 8.82 -1.24
CA PRO A 225 6.85 9.41 -0.11
C PRO A 225 6.31 8.84 1.21
N ARG A 226 7.22 8.45 2.10
CA ARG A 226 6.93 7.91 3.42
C ARG A 226 7.84 8.54 4.46
N TYR A 227 7.28 8.82 5.63
CA TYR A 227 8.03 9.27 6.79
C TYR A 227 7.67 8.44 8.02
N ASP A 228 8.67 8.03 8.76
CA ASP A 228 8.53 7.34 10.04
C ASP A 228 9.67 7.84 10.93
N ASN A 229 9.33 8.56 12.01
CA ASN A 229 10.34 9.17 12.89
C ASN A 229 11.17 8.15 13.67
N THR A 230 10.81 6.87 13.65
CA THR A 230 11.58 5.79 14.28
C THR A 230 12.57 5.11 13.32
N VAL A 231 12.46 5.35 12.02
CA VAL A 231 13.38 4.79 11.02
C VAL A 231 14.57 5.71 10.83
N ILE A 232 15.68 5.34 11.45
CA ILE A 232 16.96 6.06 11.38
C ILE A 232 17.92 5.22 10.52
N MET A 233 18.46 5.82 9.45
CA MET A 233 19.35 5.13 8.52
C MET A 233 20.77 4.96 9.06
N LYS A 234 21.26 5.93 9.84
CA LYS A 234 22.57 5.90 10.49
C LYS A 234 22.42 6.39 11.93
N GLU A 235 23.17 5.79 12.83
CA GLU A 235 23.18 6.18 14.23
C GLU A 235 23.57 7.66 14.38
N GLY A 236 22.80 8.43 15.16
CA GLY A 236 22.98 9.86 15.35
C GLY A 236 22.31 10.76 14.30
N GLU A 237 21.72 10.24 13.23
CA GLU A 237 20.97 11.02 12.27
C GLU A 237 19.48 11.12 12.65
N LYS A 238 18.81 12.18 12.17
CA LYS A 238 17.33 12.30 12.25
C LYS A 238 16.67 11.44 11.18
N ALA A 239 15.45 10.97 11.45
CA ALA A 239 14.64 10.29 10.45
C ALA A 239 14.45 11.19 9.21
N LYS A 240 14.52 10.58 8.03
CA LYS A 240 14.38 11.25 6.73
C LYS A 240 13.18 10.69 5.97
N VAL A 241 12.61 11.48 5.08
CA VAL A 241 11.57 11.01 4.15
C VAL A 241 12.16 9.95 3.23
N GLN A 242 11.51 8.82 3.16
CA GLN A 242 11.78 7.73 2.23
C GLN A 242 10.94 7.95 0.97
N PHE A 243 11.46 7.61 -0.18
CA PHE A 243 10.77 7.80 -1.45
C PHE A 243 10.90 6.55 -2.33
N LYS A 244 9.76 6.08 -2.85
CA LYS A 244 9.70 5.01 -3.84
C LYS A 244 8.94 5.52 -5.06
N GLN A 245 9.50 5.29 -6.24
CA GLN A 245 8.87 5.59 -7.52
C GLN A 245 8.78 4.31 -8.36
N LEU A 246 7.66 4.11 -9.02
CA LEU A 246 7.44 3.02 -9.97
C LEU A 246 6.76 3.57 -11.22
N LEU A 247 7.40 3.41 -12.36
CA LEU A 247 6.82 3.68 -13.67
C LEU A 247 6.59 2.33 -14.37
N SER A 248 5.37 2.09 -14.81
CA SER A 248 4.98 0.87 -15.48
C SER A 248 4.19 1.18 -16.75
N ILE A 249 4.40 0.38 -17.77
CA ILE A 249 3.65 0.39 -19.03
C ILE A 249 3.04 -0.99 -19.20
N GLY A 250 1.76 -1.07 -19.51
CA GLY A 250 1.10 -2.36 -19.60
C GLY A 250 -0.25 -2.34 -20.31
N PHE A 251 -0.80 -3.53 -20.44
CA PHE A 251 -2.15 -3.72 -20.92
C PHE A 251 -3.15 -3.47 -19.80
N SER A 252 -4.16 -2.69 -20.07
CA SER A 252 -5.31 -2.54 -19.18
C SER A 252 -6.56 -3.05 -19.87
N TYR A 253 -7.28 -3.96 -19.22
CA TYR A 253 -8.59 -4.40 -19.66
C TYR A 253 -9.60 -4.10 -18.56
N ARG A 254 -10.64 -3.36 -18.91
CA ARG A 254 -11.71 -3.02 -17.99
C ARG A 254 -12.90 -3.93 -18.29
N PHE A 255 -13.20 -4.86 -17.38
CA PHE A 255 -14.47 -5.58 -17.41
C PHE A 255 -15.59 -4.62 -16.99
N LEU A 256 -16.64 -4.57 -17.77
CA LEU A 256 -17.85 -3.82 -17.50
C LEU A 256 -18.64 -4.44 -16.35
#